data_b7483baf8e245d565554922aa601f9df
#
_entry.id   b7483baf8e245d565554922aa601f9df
#
_cell.length_a   1.000
_cell.length_b   1.000
_cell.length_c   1.000
_cell.angle_alpha   90.00
_cell.angle_beta   90.00
_cell.angle_gamma   90.00
#
_symmetry.space_group_name_H-M   'P 1'
#
loop_
_entity.id
_entity.type
_entity.pdbx_description
1 polymer ?
#
loop_
_entity_poly.entity_id
_entity_poly.type
_entity_poly.pdbx_seq_one_letter_code
_entity_poly.pdbx_strand_id
1 'polypeptide(L)'
;MEKQNNHIDRRGFLKIVGISAATTTAALYGCGSGTKSSQGRNASSPVPTDQMTYRSVGGIKDKVSLLGYGCMRWPTVPSPEGKGDLINQEAVNELVDYAIAHGVNYFDTSPVYVQGWSEKATGIALKRHPREKLYIATKLSNFSNFSRENSLAMYHQSFKDMQVEYFDYYLLHAIGGGGMKVFNERYIDNGMLDFLLKEREAGRIRHLGWSFHGDVEVFDQVLAMHDTVKWDFVQIQLNYVDWRHATGNNVNAEYLYGELAKRNIAAVIMEPLLGGRLSNVPEHIVGRLKQRRPEDSVASWAFRFAGSPELVLTVLSGMTYMEHLQDNIRTYSPLVPLCLLYTSDAADEG
;
A
#
# COMPACT_ATOMS: atom_id res chain seq x y z
N MET A 1 14.07 15.51 -38.19
CA MET A 1 14.36 14.84 -36.89
C MET A 1 13.35 15.35 -35.87
N GLU A 2 12.23 14.67 -35.78
CA GLU A 2 11.13 15.02 -34.90
C GLU A 2 11.50 14.58 -33.46
N LYS A 3 11.48 15.53 -32.52
CA LYS A 3 11.57 15.25 -31.11
C LYS A 3 10.24 14.63 -30.65
N GLN A 4 10.24 13.33 -30.35
CA GLN A 4 9.12 12.71 -29.63
C GLN A 4 9.08 13.28 -28.22
N ASN A 5 8.04 14.06 -27.95
CA ASN A 5 7.67 14.49 -26.59
C ASN A 5 7.04 13.29 -25.87
N ASN A 6 7.80 12.64 -25.01
CA ASN A 6 7.29 11.63 -24.08
C ASN A 6 6.54 12.31 -22.92
N HIS A 7 5.40 12.89 -23.20
CA HIS A 7 4.43 13.25 -22.17
C HIS A 7 3.72 11.97 -21.71
N ILE A 8 4.01 11.53 -20.47
CA ILE A 8 3.21 10.50 -19.83
C ILE A 8 1.87 11.15 -19.48
N ASP A 9 0.86 10.90 -20.30
CA ASP A 9 -0.51 11.35 -20.05
C ASP A 9 -1.18 10.47 -18.97
N ARG A 10 -2.35 10.89 -18.51
CA ARG A 10 -3.17 10.17 -17.52
C ARG A 10 -3.43 8.71 -17.93
N ARG A 11 -3.51 8.41 -19.23
CA ARG A 11 -3.68 7.06 -19.77
C ARG A 11 -2.36 6.27 -19.77
N GLY A 12 -1.23 6.92 -19.98
CA GLY A 12 0.10 6.30 -19.92
C GLY A 12 0.45 5.90 -18.48
N PHE A 13 0.18 6.78 -17.52
CA PHE A 13 0.35 6.49 -16.08
C PHE A 13 -0.59 5.37 -15.62
N LEU A 14 -1.88 5.41 -16.01
CA LEU A 14 -2.83 4.34 -15.72
C LEU A 14 -2.43 3.01 -16.37
N LYS A 15 -1.70 3.02 -17.48
CA LYS A 15 -1.10 1.79 -18.03
C LYS A 15 0.09 1.30 -17.22
N ILE A 16 0.90 2.17 -16.66
CA ILE A 16 2.04 1.80 -15.80
C ILE A 16 1.56 1.29 -14.44
N VAL A 17 0.55 1.94 -13.85
CA VAL A 17 -0.07 1.52 -12.57
C VAL A 17 -1.22 0.53 -12.79
N GLY A 18 -1.86 0.54 -13.95
CA GLY A 18 -3.10 -0.17 -14.28
C GLY A 18 -2.95 -1.49 -15.06
N ILE A 19 -1.74 -1.97 -15.33
CA ILE A 19 -1.55 -3.32 -15.92
C ILE A 19 -2.01 -4.43 -14.96
N SER A 20 -2.27 -4.10 -13.71
CA SER A 20 -2.90 -5.02 -12.75
C SER A 20 -4.44 -5.04 -12.77
N ALA A 21 -5.12 -4.17 -13.53
CA ALA A 21 -6.56 -3.99 -13.43
C ALA A 21 -7.37 -4.30 -14.70
N ALA A 22 -6.76 -4.74 -15.79
CA ALA A 22 -7.47 -4.89 -17.07
C ALA A 22 -7.35 -6.29 -17.68
N THR A 23 -7.76 -7.34 -16.93
CA THR A 23 -8.16 -8.63 -17.55
C THR A 23 -9.14 -9.36 -16.64
N THR A 24 -10.37 -8.88 -16.52
CA THR A 24 -11.52 -9.73 -16.18
C THR A 24 -12.83 -9.04 -16.55
N THR A 25 -13.10 -8.93 -17.85
CA THR A 25 -14.46 -8.76 -18.34
C THR A 25 -14.62 -9.62 -19.59
N ALA A 26 -14.89 -10.90 -19.38
CA ALA A 26 -15.63 -11.77 -20.30
C ALA A 26 -15.69 -13.18 -19.71
N ALA A 27 -16.76 -13.50 -19.01
CA ALA A 27 -17.36 -14.84 -19.00
C ALA A 27 -18.49 -14.90 -17.94
N LEU A 28 -19.61 -14.33 -18.27
CA LEU A 28 -20.88 -14.76 -17.71
C LEU A 28 -21.70 -15.33 -18.86
N TYR A 29 -21.61 -16.66 -19.05
CA TYR A 29 -22.67 -17.57 -19.53
C TYR A 29 -22.06 -18.97 -19.67
N GLY A 30 -22.52 -19.88 -18.83
CA GLY A 30 -22.25 -21.31 -19.03
C GLY A 30 -22.27 -22.14 -17.75
N CYS A 31 -23.37 -22.82 -17.55
CA CYS A 31 -23.68 -23.90 -16.61
C CYS A 31 -22.55 -24.65 -15.92
N GLY A 32 -22.68 -24.78 -14.61
CA GLY A 32 -22.55 -25.99 -13.81
C GLY A 32 -21.31 -26.88 -13.96
N SER A 33 -20.33 -26.67 -13.08
CA SER A 33 -19.61 -27.76 -12.41
C SER A 33 -18.83 -27.12 -11.23
N GLY A 34 -19.03 -27.67 -10.03
CA GLY A 34 -18.56 -27.11 -8.78
C GLY A 34 -17.04 -26.98 -8.71
N THR A 35 -16.56 -25.78 -8.72
CA THR A 35 -15.24 -25.43 -8.19
C THR A 35 -15.36 -25.28 -6.69
N LYS A 36 -14.83 -26.26 -5.95
CA LYS A 36 -14.66 -26.16 -4.50
C LYS A 36 -13.78 -24.95 -4.22
N SER A 37 -14.35 -23.90 -3.63
CA SER A 37 -13.63 -22.80 -3.03
C SER A 37 -12.57 -23.37 -2.07
N SER A 38 -11.35 -22.87 -2.13
CA SER A 38 -10.29 -23.19 -1.18
C SER A 38 -10.75 -22.82 0.22
N GLN A 39 -11.24 -23.81 0.97
CA GLN A 39 -11.57 -23.67 2.40
C GLN A 39 -10.25 -23.52 3.16
N GLY A 40 -9.83 -22.26 3.39
CA GLY A 40 -8.83 -21.94 4.38
C GLY A 40 -9.50 -21.60 5.70
N ARG A 41 -8.94 -22.01 6.81
CA ARG A 41 -9.34 -21.86 8.22
C ARG A 41 -10.84 -22.00 8.47
N ASN A 42 -11.22 -22.82 9.42
CA ASN A 42 -12.62 -22.89 9.88
C ASN A 42 -13.15 -21.47 10.12
N ALA A 43 -14.13 -21.04 9.33
CA ALA A 43 -14.80 -19.76 9.48
C ALA A 43 -15.45 -19.56 10.88
N SER A 44 -15.42 -20.57 11.73
CA SER A 44 -16.00 -20.62 13.06
C SER A 44 -15.08 -20.12 14.19
N SER A 45 -13.76 -19.92 13.96
CA SER A 45 -12.90 -19.40 15.02
C SER A 45 -13.04 -17.88 15.12
N PRO A 46 -13.20 -17.32 16.33
CA PRO A 46 -13.29 -15.86 16.52
C PRO A 46 -12.05 -15.16 15.96
N VAL A 47 -12.25 -13.98 15.34
CA VAL A 47 -11.12 -13.12 14.93
C VAL A 47 -10.60 -12.42 16.17
N PRO A 48 -9.27 -12.46 16.46
CA PRO A 48 -8.70 -11.83 17.64
C PRO A 48 -8.94 -10.31 17.67
N THR A 49 -9.22 -9.74 18.84
CA THR A 49 -9.48 -8.30 19.04
C THR A 49 -8.34 -7.56 19.76
N ASP A 50 -7.47 -8.27 20.45
CA ASP A 50 -6.47 -7.71 21.37
C ASP A 50 -5.03 -8.21 21.13
N GLN A 51 -4.80 -8.91 20.02
CA GLN A 51 -3.53 -9.57 19.73
C GLN A 51 -2.81 -9.00 18.49
N MET A 52 -3.26 -7.87 17.95
CA MET A 52 -2.61 -7.23 16.81
C MET A 52 -1.14 -6.95 17.12
N THR A 53 -0.27 -7.33 16.19
CA THR A 53 1.16 -6.98 16.28
C THR A 53 1.35 -5.52 15.93
N TYR A 54 2.05 -4.78 16.79
CA TYR A 54 2.41 -3.38 16.56
C TYR A 54 3.93 -3.23 16.46
N ARG A 55 4.36 -2.21 15.72
CA ARG A 55 5.78 -1.87 15.60
C ARG A 55 6.04 -0.37 15.78
N SER A 56 7.25 -0.08 16.27
CA SER A 56 7.87 1.24 16.33
C SER A 56 9.29 1.05 15.85
N VAL A 57 9.62 1.49 14.63
CA VAL A 57 10.89 1.19 13.95
C VAL A 57 11.43 2.39 13.19
N GLY A 58 12.70 2.38 12.82
CA GLY A 58 13.30 3.41 11.98
C GLY A 58 13.29 4.82 12.61
N GLY A 59 13.34 4.91 13.95
CA GLY A 59 13.22 6.19 14.65
C GLY A 59 11.78 6.67 14.89
N ILE A 60 10.78 6.06 14.25
CA ILE A 60 9.35 6.33 14.46
C ILE A 60 8.92 5.70 15.79
N LYS A 61 8.38 6.55 16.68
CA LYS A 61 7.92 6.12 18.03
C LYS A 61 6.45 5.70 18.06
N ASP A 62 5.72 5.95 17.00
CA ASP A 62 4.32 5.58 16.85
C ASP A 62 4.16 4.06 16.97
N LYS A 63 3.17 3.62 17.73
CA LYS A 63 2.82 2.21 17.86
C LYS A 63 1.85 1.81 16.73
N VAL A 64 2.41 1.53 15.55
CA VAL A 64 1.66 1.26 14.32
C VAL A 64 1.29 -0.21 14.20
N SER A 65 0.04 -0.53 13.84
CA SER A 65 -0.38 -1.90 13.55
C SER A 65 0.39 -2.44 12.34
N LEU A 66 0.91 -3.66 12.46
CA LEU A 66 1.67 -4.29 11.37
C LEU A 66 0.79 -4.58 10.14
N LEU A 67 -0.52 -4.74 10.32
CA LEU A 67 -1.52 -4.68 9.25
C LEU A 67 -1.96 -3.22 9.06
N GLY A 68 -1.67 -2.64 7.88
CA GLY A 68 -2.16 -1.36 7.44
C GLY A 68 -3.32 -1.51 6.45
N TYR A 69 -4.31 -0.63 6.53
CA TYR A 69 -5.43 -0.62 5.59
C TYR A 69 -5.07 0.21 4.35
N GLY A 70 -4.90 -0.44 3.19
CA GLY A 70 -4.72 0.22 1.90
C GLY A 70 -6.07 0.63 1.30
N CYS A 71 -6.35 1.93 1.27
CA CYS A 71 -7.65 2.48 0.87
C CYS A 71 -7.83 2.60 -0.66
N MET A 72 -6.97 1.98 -1.45
CA MET A 72 -7.03 2.01 -2.92
C MET A 72 -8.17 1.16 -3.51
N ARG A 73 -8.72 0.22 -2.74
CA ARG A 73 -9.70 -0.78 -3.20
C ARG A 73 -10.98 -0.77 -2.37
N TRP A 74 -11.51 0.40 -2.06
CA TRP A 74 -12.80 0.51 -1.38
C TRP A 74 -13.91 -0.17 -2.19
N PRO A 75 -14.89 -0.81 -1.54
CA PRO A 75 -16.02 -1.40 -2.22
C PRO A 75 -16.83 -0.35 -2.98
N THR A 76 -17.26 -0.72 -4.18
CA THR A 76 -18.06 0.14 -5.06
C THR A 76 -19.37 -0.53 -5.43
N VAL A 77 -20.33 0.27 -5.87
CA VAL A 77 -21.60 -0.15 -6.43
C VAL A 77 -21.80 0.53 -7.79
N PRO A 78 -22.52 -0.11 -8.73
CA PRO A 78 -22.82 0.51 -10.00
C PRO A 78 -23.57 1.84 -9.81
N SER A 79 -23.18 2.87 -10.56
CA SER A 79 -23.90 4.14 -10.56
C SER A 79 -25.30 3.96 -11.13
N PRO A 80 -26.35 4.53 -10.50
CA PRO A 80 -27.70 4.53 -11.04
C PRO A 80 -27.80 5.17 -12.46
N GLU A 81 -26.87 6.07 -12.78
CA GLU A 81 -26.80 6.77 -14.06
C GLU A 81 -26.05 5.96 -15.14
N GLY A 82 -25.55 4.74 -14.81
CA GLY A 82 -24.81 3.89 -15.72
C GLY A 82 -23.42 4.43 -16.11
N LYS A 83 -22.91 5.41 -15.39
CA LYS A 83 -21.60 6.04 -15.63
C LYS A 83 -20.64 5.75 -14.49
N GLY A 84 -19.88 4.66 -14.62
CA GLY A 84 -18.87 4.26 -13.64
C GLY A 84 -19.46 3.67 -12.35
N ASP A 85 -18.60 3.48 -11.36
CA ASP A 85 -18.98 2.96 -10.06
C ASP A 85 -18.88 4.06 -8.99
N LEU A 86 -19.77 4.01 -8.02
CA LEU A 86 -19.77 4.86 -6.84
C LEU A 86 -19.21 4.10 -5.64
N ILE A 87 -18.58 4.78 -4.70
CA ILE A 87 -18.17 4.15 -3.44
C ILE A 87 -19.40 3.73 -2.65
N ASN A 88 -19.37 2.49 -2.15
CA ASN A 88 -20.31 2.02 -1.15
C ASN A 88 -19.86 2.49 0.24
N GLN A 89 -20.25 3.69 0.63
CA GLN A 89 -19.80 4.31 1.88
C GLN A 89 -20.21 3.50 3.12
N GLU A 90 -21.36 2.82 3.09
CA GLU A 90 -21.81 1.99 4.20
C GLU A 90 -20.86 0.79 4.41
N ALA A 91 -20.54 0.07 3.34
CA ALA A 91 -19.56 -1.01 3.39
C ALA A 91 -18.15 -0.53 3.78
N VAL A 92 -17.73 0.67 3.34
CA VAL A 92 -16.47 1.28 3.81
C VAL A 92 -16.51 1.51 5.31
N ASN A 93 -17.60 2.05 5.83
CA ASN A 93 -17.75 2.30 7.26
C ASN A 93 -17.70 1.01 8.08
N GLU A 94 -18.38 -0.04 7.64
CA GLU A 94 -18.38 -1.36 8.30
C GLU A 94 -16.98 -1.97 8.34
N LEU A 95 -16.25 -1.92 7.22
CA LEU A 95 -14.88 -2.43 7.13
C LEU A 95 -13.92 -1.65 8.04
N VAL A 96 -14.03 -0.33 8.08
CA VAL A 96 -13.20 0.53 8.95
C VAL A 96 -13.51 0.28 10.42
N ASP A 97 -14.79 0.22 10.80
CA ASP A 97 -15.20 -0.06 12.18
C ASP A 97 -14.66 -1.41 12.65
N TYR A 98 -14.79 -2.44 11.81
CA TYR A 98 -14.29 -3.76 12.11
C TYR A 98 -12.75 -3.78 12.23
N ALA A 99 -12.04 -3.14 11.31
CA ALA A 99 -10.58 -3.05 11.34
C ALA A 99 -10.07 -2.41 12.64
N ILE A 100 -10.66 -1.27 13.02
CA ILE A 100 -10.28 -0.54 14.24
C ILE A 100 -10.61 -1.35 15.50
N ALA A 101 -11.78 -2.00 15.56
CA ALA A 101 -12.16 -2.85 16.68
C ALA A 101 -11.21 -4.05 16.88
N HIS A 102 -10.49 -4.45 15.82
CA HIS A 102 -9.49 -5.53 15.85
C HIS A 102 -8.05 -5.04 15.83
N GLY A 103 -7.82 -3.77 16.15
CA GLY A 103 -6.49 -3.21 16.40
C GLY A 103 -5.75 -2.63 15.21
N VAL A 104 -6.37 -2.57 14.01
CA VAL A 104 -5.79 -1.85 12.86
C VAL A 104 -5.90 -0.35 13.13
N ASN A 105 -4.76 0.35 13.05
CA ASN A 105 -4.72 1.79 13.33
C ASN A 105 -4.01 2.62 12.24
N TYR A 106 -3.54 2.00 11.14
CA TYR A 106 -2.89 2.69 10.03
C TYR A 106 -3.73 2.59 8.76
N PHE A 107 -4.05 3.75 8.15
CA PHE A 107 -4.88 3.87 6.95
C PHE A 107 -4.14 4.68 5.89
N ASP A 108 -3.89 4.05 4.72
CA ASP A 108 -3.13 4.63 3.61
C ASP A 108 -4.03 4.94 2.43
N THR A 109 -4.12 6.21 2.06
CA THR A 109 -4.91 6.70 0.92
C THR A 109 -4.11 7.57 -0.04
N SER A 110 -4.78 8.16 -1.02
CA SER A 110 -4.22 9.11 -1.98
C SER A 110 -5.36 9.85 -2.70
N PRO A 111 -5.16 11.12 -3.12
CA PRO A 111 -6.14 11.89 -3.86
C PRO A 111 -6.50 11.30 -5.24
N VAL A 112 -5.74 10.32 -5.75
CA VAL A 112 -6.02 9.67 -7.05
C VAL A 112 -6.63 8.27 -6.92
N TYR A 113 -6.75 7.74 -5.70
CA TYR A 113 -7.31 6.40 -5.50
C TYR A 113 -8.83 6.40 -5.70
N VAL A 114 -9.34 5.28 -6.23
CA VAL A 114 -10.77 5.09 -6.53
C VAL A 114 -11.33 6.31 -7.29
N GLN A 115 -10.66 6.69 -8.40
CA GLN A 115 -11.05 7.82 -9.25
C GLN A 115 -11.16 9.17 -8.52
N GLY A 116 -10.41 9.36 -7.41
CA GLY A 116 -10.39 10.57 -6.62
C GLY A 116 -11.34 10.58 -5.42
N TRP A 117 -12.04 9.48 -5.15
CA TRP A 117 -13.02 9.40 -4.07
C TRP A 117 -12.49 8.79 -2.77
N SER A 118 -11.29 8.19 -2.80
CA SER A 118 -10.78 7.44 -1.65
C SER A 118 -10.57 8.30 -0.40
N GLU A 119 -9.95 9.49 -0.53
CA GLU A 119 -9.72 10.37 0.63
C GLU A 119 -11.04 10.75 1.30
N LYS A 120 -12.02 11.18 0.52
CA LYS A 120 -13.32 11.58 1.06
C LYS A 120 -14.04 10.42 1.77
N ALA A 121 -14.06 9.23 1.15
CA ALA A 121 -14.70 8.07 1.75
C ALA A 121 -13.98 7.62 3.03
N THR A 122 -12.64 7.63 3.01
CA THR A 122 -11.81 7.31 4.18
C THR A 122 -12.03 8.34 5.29
N GLY A 123 -12.05 9.64 4.98
CA GLY A 123 -12.29 10.72 5.94
C GLY A 123 -13.65 10.59 6.63
N ILE A 124 -14.72 10.31 5.86
CA ILE A 124 -16.07 10.08 6.42
C ILE A 124 -16.05 8.90 7.41
N ALA A 125 -15.40 7.80 7.05
CA ALA A 125 -15.34 6.62 7.91
C ALA A 125 -14.51 6.86 9.18
N LEU A 126 -13.30 7.42 9.05
CA LEU A 126 -12.37 7.63 10.16
C LEU A 126 -12.83 8.72 11.14
N LYS A 127 -13.56 9.74 10.70
CA LYS A 127 -14.11 10.78 11.58
C LYS A 127 -15.03 10.25 12.69
N ARG A 128 -15.53 9.04 12.54
CA ARG A 128 -16.40 8.36 13.52
C ARG A 128 -15.60 7.81 14.72
N HIS A 129 -14.28 7.86 14.65
CA HIS A 129 -13.35 7.31 15.64
C HIS A 129 -12.44 8.38 16.23
N PRO A 130 -11.90 8.19 17.46
CA PRO A 130 -10.95 9.12 18.07
C PRO A 130 -9.69 9.27 17.19
N ARG A 131 -9.43 10.51 16.74
CA ARG A 131 -8.36 10.82 15.78
C ARG A 131 -6.97 10.44 16.31
N GLU A 132 -6.75 10.61 17.59
CA GLU A 132 -5.48 10.34 18.28
C GLU A 132 -5.12 8.84 18.37
N LYS A 133 -6.06 7.96 18.06
CA LYS A 133 -5.84 6.51 18.01
C LYS A 133 -5.47 6.00 16.62
N LEU A 134 -5.45 6.90 15.63
CA LEU A 134 -5.31 6.55 14.23
C LEU A 134 -4.06 7.19 13.63
N TYR A 135 -3.42 6.48 12.73
CA TYR A 135 -2.36 6.95 11.86
C TYR A 135 -2.86 7.02 10.42
N ILE A 136 -2.87 8.21 9.87
CA ILE A 136 -3.42 8.50 8.54
C ILE A 136 -2.29 8.90 7.60
N ALA A 137 -2.19 8.17 6.48
CA ALA A 137 -1.24 8.43 5.41
C ALA A 137 -1.94 8.89 4.13
N THR A 138 -1.45 9.96 3.52
CA THR A 138 -1.82 10.36 2.16
C THR A 138 -0.61 10.86 1.36
N LYS A 139 -0.82 11.24 0.11
CA LYS A 139 0.27 11.42 -0.85
C LYS A 139 0.08 12.64 -1.74
N LEU A 140 1.16 13.33 -2.10
CA LEU A 140 1.16 14.32 -3.17
C LEU A 140 1.24 13.64 -4.53
N SER A 141 0.11 13.57 -5.25
CA SER A 141 -0.07 12.80 -6.49
C SER A 141 -0.15 13.70 -7.73
N ASN A 142 0.69 14.70 -7.83
CA ASN A 142 0.73 15.72 -8.90
C ASN A 142 1.29 15.17 -10.24
N PHE A 143 0.72 14.07 -10.75
CA PHE A 143 1.27 13.35 -11.91
C PHE A 143 1.09 14.03 -13.27
N SER A 144 0.05 14.83 -13.45
CA SER A 144 -0.31 15.44 -14.74
C SER A 144 -0.04 16.94 -14.81
N ASN A 145 0.12 17.60 -13.68
CA ASN A 145 0.42 19.02 -13.57
C ASN A 145 1.36 19.24 -12.38
N PHE A 146 2.62 19.56 -12.69
CA PHE A 146 3.68 19.75 -11.72
C PHE A 146 3.75 21.17 -11.15
N SER A 147 2.83 22.08 -11.58
CA SER A 147 2.85 23.45 -11.08
C SER A 147 2.70 23.49 -9.56
N ARG A 148 3.35 24.47 -8.94
CA ARG A 148 3.23 24.70 -7.50
C ARG A 148 1.78 24.96 -7.08
N GLU A 149 1.03 25.74 -7.88
CA GLU A 149 -0.37 26.05 -7.63
C GLU A 149 -1.22 24.78 -7.55
N ASN A 150 -1.11 23.89 -8.55
CA ASN A 150 -1.83 22.61 -8.56
C ASN A 150 -1.44 21.72 -7.37
N SER A 151 -0.14 21.66 -7.06
CA SER A 151 0.36 20.83 -5.97
C SER A 151 -0.11 21.31 -4.60
N LEU A 152 -0.15 22.64 -4.38
CA LEU A 152 -0.71 23.24 -3.17
C LEU A 152 -2.23 23.03 -3.08
N ALA A 153 -2.95 23.20 -4.18
CA ALA A 153 -4.39 22.94 -4.22
C ALA A 153 -4.71 21.49 -3.85
N MET A 154 -3.96 20.52 -4.39
CA MET A 154 -4.09 19.11 -4.06
C MET A 154 -3.78 18.83 -2.58
N TYR A 155 -2.68 19.39 -2.07
CA TYR A 155 -2.30 19.27 -0.66
C TYR A 155 -3.43 19.76 0.27
N HIS A 156 -3.95 20.96 0.04
CA HIS A 156 -5.03 21.53 0.86
C HIS A 156 -6.37 20.80 0.68
N GLN A 157 -6.63 20.25 -0.52
CA GLN A 157 -7.85 19.48 -0.76
C GLN A 157 -7.84 18.17 0.03
N SER A 158 -6.67 17.49 0.17
CA SER A 158 -6.54 16.28 0.98
C SER A 158 -6.97 16.52 2.44
N PHE A 159 -6.64 17.65 3.05
CA PHE A 159 -7.10 17.97 4.41
C PHE A 159 -8.62 18.11 4.50
N LYS A 160 -9.24 18.73 3.49
CA LYS A 160 -10.70 18.90 3.43
C LYS A 160 -11.41 17.59 3.24
N ASP A 161 -10.93 16.74 2.31
CA ASP A 161 -11.55 15.46 2.00
C ASP A 161 -11.38 14.46 3.15
N MET A 162 -10.21 14.43 3.77
CA MET A 162 -9.95 13.59 4.94
C MET A 162 -10.53 14.15 6.24
N GLN A 163 -10.95 15.42 6.27
CA GLN A 163 -11.50 16.10 7.43
C GLN A 163 -10.56 16.09 8.65
N VAL A 164 -9.27 16.35 8.42
CA VAL A 164 -8.22 16.34 9.44
C VAL A 164 -7.44 17.65 9.49
N GLU A 165 -6.79 17.94 10.63
CA GLU A 165 -5.93 19.11 10.81
C GLU A 165 -4.45 18.79 10.60
N TYR A 166 -4.07 17.51 10.67
CA TYR A 166 -2.72 17.00 10.41
C TYR A 166 -2.76 15.60 9.82
N PHE A 167 -1.71 15.26 9.05
CA PHE A 167 -1.43 13.89 8.63
C PHE A 167 -0.30 13.30 9.47
N ASP A 168 -0.45 12.04 9.87
CA ASP A 168 0.62 11.34 10.57
C ASP A 168 1.74 10.98 9.59
N TYR A 169 1.39 10.56 8.38
CA TYR A 169 2.32 10.16 7.31
C TYR A 169 1.95 10.87 6.00
N TYR A 170 2.92 11.53 5.39
CA TYR A 170 2.72 12.18 4.10
C TYR A 170 3.81 11.74 3.12
N LEU A 171 3.41 11.38 1.88
CA LEU A 171 4.34 10.80 0.91
C LEU A 171 4.46 11.65 -0.36
N LEU A 172 5.67 11.74 -0.89
CA LEU A 172 5.88 12.00 -2.29
C LEU A 172 5.45 10.75 -3.08
N HIS A 173 4.47 10.87 -3.98
CA HIS A 173 3.82 9.71 -4.57
C HIS A 173 4.53 9.17 -5.81
N ALA A 174 4.82 7.85 -5.83
CA ALA A 174 5.33 7.09 -6.96
C ALA A 174 6.60 7.72 -7.57
N ILE A 175 7.65 7.77 -6.77
CA ILE A 175 8.99 8.18 -7.18
C ILE A 175 9.62 7.05 -8.00
N GLY A 176 10.38 7.37 -9.07
CA GLY A 176 11.10 6.40 -9.91
C GLY A 176 10.75 6.49 -11.38
N GLY A 177 9.50 6.79 -11.74
CA GLY A 177 9.11 6.95 -13.13
C GLY A 177 9.58 8.28 -13.74
N GLY A 178 10.16 8.24 -14.94
CA GLY A 178 10.61 9.41 -15.69
C GLY A 178 11.96 10.01 -15.25
N GLY A 179 12.69 9.30 -14.39
CA GLY A 179 14.03 9.69 -13.96
C GLY A 179 14.04 10.86 -12.98
N MET A 180 15.25 11.29 -12.58
CA MET A 180 15.43 12.44 -11.68
C MET A 180 14.90 13.75 -12.24
N LYS A 181 14.80 13.89 -13.56
CA LYS A 181 14.19 15.07 -14.17
C LYS A 181 12.75 15.26 -13.70
N VAL A 182 11.94 14.19 -13.76
CA VAL A 182 10.53 14.25 -13.30
C VAL A 182 10.44 14.46 -11.80
N PHE A 183 11.35 13.87 -11.01
CA PHE A 183 11.41 14.14 -9.58
C PHE A 183 11.67 15.62 -9.30
N ASN A 184 12.67 16.22 -9.99
CA ASN A 184 13.00 17.61 -9.80
C ASN A 184 11.85 18.55 -10.20
N GLU A 185 11.22 18.32 -11.36
CA GLU A 185 10.07 19.11 -11.82
C GLU A 185 8.87 19.02 -10.83
N ARG A 186 8.65 17.85 -10.23
CA ARG A 186 7.53 17.62 -9.32
C ARG A 186 7.73 18.19 -7.92
N TYR A 187 8.98 18.29 -7.43
CA TYR A 187 9.21 18.53 -6.02
C TYR A 187 10.29 19.59 -5.73
N ILE A 188 11.33 19.70 -6.58
CA ILE A 188 12.44 20.62 -6.35
C ILE A 188 12.17 21.96 -7.03
N ASP A 189 12.01 21.97 -8.35
CA ASP A 189 11.94 23.18 -9.17
C ASP A 189 10.68 24.01 -8.84
N ASN A 190 9.61 23.35 -8.44
CA ASN A 190 8.36 23.99 -8.01
C ASN A 190 8.37 24.34 -6.49
N GLY A 191 9.43 24.03 -5.76
CA GLY A 191 9.59 24.30 -4.32
C GLY A 191 8.62 23.53 -3.41
N MET A 192 8.04 22.41 -3.88
CA MET A 192 7.13 21.63 -3.06
C MET A 192 7.83 20.84 -1.97
N LEU A 193 9.05 20.35 -2.19
CA LEU A 193 9.80 19.69 -1.11
C LEU A 193 10.05 20.62 0.06
N ASP A 194 10.52 21.85 -0.20
CA ASP A 194 10.73 22.86 0.84
C ASP A 194 9.43 23.20 1.58
N PHE A 195 8.31 23.27 0.84
CA PHE A 195 7.00 23.48 1.45
C PHE A 195 6.63 22.35 2.40
N LEU A 196 6.75 21.08 1.97
CA LEU A 196 6.41 19.92 2.79
C LEU A 196 7.33 19.79 4.02
N LEU A 197 8.60 20.19 3.91
CA LEU A 197 9.51 20.24 5.07
C LEU A 197 9.02 21.29 6.10
N LYS A 198 8.58 22.44 5.66
CA LYS A 198 7.97 23.46 6.54
C LYS A 198 6.66 22.99 7.16
N GLU A 199 5.86 22.25 6.43
CA GLU A 199 4.63 21.64 6.96
C GLU A 199 4.94 20.56 8.03
N ARG A 200 6.05 19.82 7.87
CA ARG A 200 6.55 18.91 8.90
C ARG A 200 7.03 19.65 10.14
N GLU A 201 7.81 20.70 10.00
CA GLU A 201 8.26 21.57 11.11
C GLU A 201 7.07 22.20 11.86
N ALA A 202 6.02 22.56 11.13
CA ALA A 202 4.79 23.14 11.70
C ALA A 202 3.86 22.09 12.32
N GLY A 203 4.17 20.78 12.22
CA GLY A 203 3.38 19.69 12.79
C GLY A 203 2.12 19.32 12.01
N ARG A 204 1.89 19.90 10.83
CA ARG A 204 0.79 19.48 9.95
C ARG A 204 1.08 18.17 9.21
N ILE A 205 2.34 17.82 9.07
CA ILE A 205 2.86 16.51 8.69
C ILE A 205 3.73 16.02 9.83
N ARG A 206 3.48 14.83 10.39
CA ARG A 206 4.33 14.27 11.45
C ARG A 206 5.53 13.53 10.89
N HIS A 207 5.31 12.68 9.86
CA HIS A 207 6.34 11.91 9.19
C HIS A 207 6.29 12.15 7.69
N LEU A 208 7.41 12.51 7.09
CA LEU A 208 7.54 12.73 5.65
C LEU A 208 8.35 11.61 5.01
N GLY A 209 7.77 10.98 4.00
CA GLY A 209 8.39 9.91 3.25
C GLY A 209 8.01 9.93 1.78
N TRP A 210 8.21 8.84 1.09
CA TRP A 210 7.88 8.69 -0.32
C TRP A 210 7.58 7.24 -0.69
N SER A 211 6.82 7.03 -1.76
CA SER A 211 6.58 5.71 -2.33
C SER A 211 7.38 5.54 -3.61
N PHE A 212 7.94 4.35 -3.79
CA PHE A 212 8.82 4.03 -4.90
C PHE A 212 8.17 3.09 -5.91
N HIS A 213 8.30 3.45 -7.20
CA HIS A 213 7.98 2.60 -8.34
C HIS A 213 8.91 2.94 -9.51
N GLY A 214 9.70 2.00 -9.99
CA GLY A 214 10.43 2.14 -11.24
C GLY A 214 11.94 2.13 -11.10
N ASP A 215 12.62 3.17 -11.54
CA ASP A 215 14.06 3.20 -11.73
C ASP A 215 14.85 3.22 -10.41
N VAL A 216 15.71 2.22 -10.21
CA VAL A 216 16.56 2.09 -9.02
C VAL A 216 17.56 3.24 -8.87
N GLU A 217 18.04 3.82 -9.98
CA GLU A 217 18.94 4.96 -9.93
C GLU A 217 18.27 6.19 -9.31
N VAL A 218 16.97 6.38 -9.58
CA VAL A 218 16.17 7.43 -8.92
C VAL A 218 15.97 7.12 -7.44
N PHE A 219 15.74 5.85 -7.10
CA PHE A 219 15.66 5.42 -5.70
C PHE A 219 16.92 5.81 -4.93
N ASP A 220 18.07 5.48 -5.47
CA ASP A 220 19.35 5.73 -4.82
C ASP A 220 19.63 7.23 -4.63
N GLN A 221 19.35 8.04 -5.67
CA GLN A 221 19.54 9.49 -5.61
C GLN A 221 18.60 10.17 -4.62
N VAL A 222 17.31 9.79 -4.58
CA VAL A 222 16.34 10.35 -3.61
C VAL A 222 16.65 9.85 -2.20
N LEU A 223 17.08 8.60 -2.05
CA LEU A 223 17.50 8.07 -0.77
C LEU A 223 18.76 8.79 -0.23
N ALA A 224 19.71 9.13 -1.09
CA ALA A 224 20.91 9.90 -0.71
C ALA A 224 20.56 11.30 -0.16
N MET A 225 19.40 11.87 -0.52
CA MET A 225 18.91 13.13 0.08
C MET A 225 18.56 12.98 1.57
N HIS A 226 18.57 11.77 2.13
CA HIS A 226 18.26 11.53 3.54
C HIS A 226 19.16 12.34 4.49
N ASP A 227 20.41 12.60 4.13
CA ASP A 227 21.34 13.38 4.97
C ASP A 227 20.84 14.81 5.24
N THR A 228 20.06 15.37 4.33
CA THR A 228 19.49 16.72 4.44
C THR A 228 18.00 16.70 4.75
N VAL A 229 17.21 15.89 4.04
CA VAL A 229 15.75 15.85 4.17
C VAL A 229 15.30 15.09 5.41
N LYS A 230 16.08 14.09 5.85
CA LYS A 230 15.74 13.20 6.97
C LYS A 230 14.40 12.50 6.70
N TRP A 231 14.39 11.65 5.66
CA TRP A 231 13.20 10.81 5.37
C TRP A 231 12.85 9.94 6.57
N ASP A 232 11.62 9.98 7.02
CA ASP A 232 11.15 9.20 8.16
C ASP A 232 10.85 7.74 7.75
N PHE A 233 10.33 7.54 6.54
CA PHE A 233 9.99 6.23 6.01
C PHE A 233 9.99 6.20 4.49
N VAL A 234 10.02 4.99 3.91
CA VAL A 234 9.85 4.78 2.46
C VAL A 234 8.87 3.63 2.24
N GLN A 235 7.92 3.84 1.32
CA GLN A 235 6.98 2.80 0.91
C GLN A 235 7.52 2.08 -0.32
N ILE A 236 7.78 0.78 -0.16
CA ILE A 236 8.35 -0.09 -1.20
C ILE A 236 7.46 -1.30 -1.47
N GLN A 237 7.54 -1.82 -2.69
CA GLN A 237 6.94 -3.10 -3.03
C GLN A 237 7.80 -4.22 -2.45
N LEU A 238 7.18 -5.14 -1.69
CA LEU A 238 7.89 -6.28 -1.11
C LEU A 238 6.95 -7.49 -0.96
N ASN A 239 7.33 -8.59 -1.58
CA ASN A 239 6.74 -9.92 -1.44
C ASN A 239 7.82 -10.98 -1.70
N TYR A 240 7.54 -12.26 -1.48
CA TYR A 240 8.56 -13.32 -1.60
C TYR A 240 9.05 -13.55 -3.03
N VAL A 241 8.28 -13.17 -4.07
CA VAL A 241 8.73 -13.24 -5.47
C VAL A 241 9.64 -12.06 -5.80
N ASP A 242 9.16 -10.84 -5.56
CA ASP A 242 9.92 -9.62 -5.86
C ASP A 242 11.12 -9.43 -4.91
N TRP A 243 11.26 -10.26 -3.88
CA TRP A 243 12.43 -10.22 -3.01
C TRP A 243 13.73 -10.33 -3.82
N ARG A 244 13.81 -11.28 -4.73
CA ARG A 244 14.98 -11.52 -5.60
C ARG A 244 14.65 -11.68 -7.08
N HIS A 245 13.39 -11.83 -7.45
CA HIS A 245 12.94 -12.14 -8.80
C HIS A 245 11.94 -11.12 -9.33
N ALA A 246 12.16 -9.83 -9.02
CA ALA A 246 11.32 -8.75 -9.52
C ALA A 246 11.39 -8.68 -11.06
N THR A 247 10.25 -8.44 -11.70
CA THR A 247 10.12 -8.38 -13.15
C THR A 247 9.49 -7.07 -13.63
N GLY A 248 9.69 -6.73 -14.87
CA GLY A 248 9.17 -5.50 -15.47
C GLY A 248 9.85 -4.26 -14.88
N ASN A 249 9.06 -3.33 -14.36
CA ASN A 249 9.55 -2.10 -13.74
C ASN A 249 9.74 -2.23 -12.21
N ASN A 250 9.62 -3.45 -11.66
CA ASN A 250 9.85 -3.69 -10.24
C ASN A 250 11.34 -3.88 -9.99
N VAL A 251 11.79 -3.52 -8.80
CA VAL A 251 13.16 -3.70 -8.33
C VAL A 251 13.17 -4.75 -7.22
N ASN A 252 14.22 -5.56 -7.15
CA ASN A 252 14.37 -6.55 -6.10
C ASN A 252 14.25 -5.91 -4.72
N ALA A 253 13.27 -6.37 -3.94
CA ALA A 253 12.95 -5.80 -2.64
C ALA A 253 14.07 -6.00 -1.62
N GLU A 254 14.89 -7.06 -1.77
CA GLU A 254 16.08 -7.28 -0.94
C GLU A 254 17.06 -6.09 -1.04
N TYR A 255 17.27 -5.56 -2.24
CA TYR A 255 18.09 -4.37 -2.43
C TYR A 255 17.46 -3.14 -1.77
N LEU A 256 16.21 -2.83 -2.10
CA LEU A 256 15.51 -1.65 -1.59
C LEU A 256 15.47 -1.66 -0.05
N TYR A 257 15.03 -2.76 0.53
CA TYR A 257 14.98 -2.93 1.98
C TYR A 257 16.37 -2.86 2.62
N GLY A 258 17.38 -3.46 1.99
CA GLY A 258 18.77 -3.41 2.47
C GLY A 258 19.32 -1.98 2.53
N GLU A 259 19.00 -1.14 1.54
CA GLU A 259 19.43 0.26 1.52
C GLU A 259 18.71 1.10 2.60
N LEU A 260 17.43 0.82 2.88
CA LEU A 260 16.70 1.43 3.99
C LEU A 260 17.28 0.99 5.35
N ALA A 261 17.59 -0.31 5.49
CA ALA A 261 18.14 -0.88 6.71
C ALA A 261 19.51 -0.27 7.09
N LYS A 262 20.38 -0.04 6.11
CA LYS A 262 21.67 0.62 6.33
C LYS A 262 21.55 2.03 6.94
N ARG A 263 20.41 2.68 6.72
CA ARG A 263 20.11 4.05 7.18
C ARG A 263 19.12 4.10 8.33
N ASN A 264 18.68 2.94 8.81
CA ASN A 264 17.64 2.81 9.82
C ASN A 264 16.35 3.57 9.47
N ILE A 265 15.94 3.52 8.19
CA ILE A 265 14.70 4.13 7.69
C ILE A 265 13.60 3.08 7.70
N ALA A 266 12.43 3.42 8.26
CA ALA A 266 11.28 2.53 8.31
C ALA A 266 10.75 2.19 6.89
N ALA A 267 10.39 0.93 6.67
CA ALA A 267 9.76 0.48 5.43
C ALA A 267 8.25 0.32 5.64
N VAL A 268 7.43 0.95 4.78
CA VAL A 268 6.01 0.64 4.61
C VAL A 268 5.88 -0.26 3.39
N ILE A 269 5.19 -1.38 3.51
CA ILE A 269 5.15 -2.36 2.43
C ILE A 269 3.85 -2.25 1.65
N MET A 270 3.98 -2.15 0.32
CA MET A 270 2.89 -2.29 -0.64
C MET A 270 3.07 -3.56 -1.49
N GLU A 271 2.01 -3.98 -2.15
CA GLU A 271 1.98 -5.17 -3.04
C GLU A 271 2.46 -6.49 -2.39
N PRO A 272 2.08 -6.77 -1.12
CA PRO A 272 2.48 -8.00 -0.46
C PRO A 272 1.96 -9.26 -1.16
N LEU A 273 0.87 -9.12 -1.93
CA LEU A 273 0.27 -10.20 -2.73
C LEU A 273 0.55 -10.08 -4.25
N LEU A 274 1.45 -9.18 -4.68
CA LEU A 274 1.77 -8.99 -6.09
C LEU A 274 0.51 -8.82 -6.96
N GLY A 275 -0.33 -7.82 -6.64
CA GLY A 275 -1.62 -7.58 -7.29
C GLY A 275 -2.67 -8.66 -7.04
N GLY A 276 -2.52 -9.47 -5.98
CA GLY A 276 -3.39 -10.60 -5.64
C GLY A 276 -2.94 -11.95 -6.21
N ARG A 277 -1.90 -12.01 -7.06
CA ARG A 277 -1.42 -13.25 -7.68
C ARG A 277 -0.94 -14.28 -6.65
N LEU A 278 -0.37 -13.82 -5.54
CA LEU A 278 0.15 -14.71 -4.51
C LEU A 278 -0.93 -15.29 -3.57
N SER A 279 -2.19 -14.95 -3.76
CA SER A 279 -3.32 -15.62 -3.11
C SER A 279 -3.84 -16.82 -3.92
N ASN A 280 -3.42 -16.94 -5.19
CA ASN A 280 -3.82 -18.01 -6.11
C ASN A 280 -2.59 -18.58 -6.83
N VAL A 281 -1.84 -19.40 -6.13
CA VAL A 281 -0.63 -20.06 -6.64
C VAL A 281 -0.95 -21.47 -7.14
N PRO A 282 -0.05 -22.11 -7.94
CA PRO A 282 -0.25 -23.48 -8.42
C PRO A 282 -0.55 -24.49 -7.30
N GLU A 283 -1.37 -25.52 -7.60
CA GLU A 283 -1.90 -26.47 -6.61
C GLU A 283 -0.80 -27.24 -5.86
N HIS A 284 0.31 -27.55 -6.52
CA HIS A 284 1.44 -28.22 -5.87
C HIS A 284 2.09 -27.34 -4.79
N ILE A 285 2.13 -26.00 -4.99
CA ILE A 285 2.58 -25.04 -3.97
C ILE A 285 1.56 -24.95 -2.85
N VAL A 286 0.26 -24.86 -3.18
CA VAL A 286 -0.81 -24.89 -2.17
C VAL A 286 -0.68 -26.11 -1.26
N GLY A 287 -0.43 -27.30 -1.85
CA GLY A 287 -0.23 -28.55 -1.11
C GLY A 287 0.94 -28.47 -0.11
N ARG A 288 2.09 -27.92 -0.52
CA ARG A 288 3.26 -27.71 0.37
C ARG A 288 2.97 -26.73 1.51
N LEU A 289 2.31 -25.61 1.21
CA LEU A 289 1.92 -24.62 2.21
C LEU A 289 0.95 -25.21 3.24
N LYS A 290 -0.06 -25.95 2.77
CA LYS A 290 -1.07 -26.62 3.61
C LYS A 290 -0.51 -27.76 4.45
N GLN A 291 0.52 -28.48 4.00
CA GLN A 291 1.21 -29.48 4.82
C GLN A 291 1.87 -28.87 6.06
N ARG A 292 2.37 -27.64 5.97
CA ARG A 292 3.03 -26.94 7.07
C ARG A 292 2.03 -26.23 8.01
N ARG A 293 1.00 -25.63 7.43
CA ARG A 293 -0.05 -24.88 8.15
C ARG A 293 -1.40 -25.11 7.48
N PRO A 294 -2.10 -26.20 7.82
CA PRO A 294 -3.34 -26.61 7.15
C PRO A 294 -4.43 -25.54 7.22
N GLU A 295 -4.50 -24.83 8.33
CA GLU A 295 -5.55 -23.84 8.60
C GLU A 295 -5.26 -22.45 8.01
N ASP A 296 -4.01 -22.16 7.63
CA ASP A 296 -3.63 -20.84 7.13
C ASP A 296 -4.03 -20.69 5.65
N SER A 297 -4.52 -19.50 5.26
CA SER A 297 -4.78 -19.18 3.87
C SER A 297 -3.46 -19.12 3.07
N VAL A 298 -3.54 -19.28 1.75
CA VAL A 298 -2.37 -19.09 0.88
C VAL A 298 -1.85 -17.66 0.98
N ALA A 299 -2.75 -16.68 1.02
CA ALA A 299 -2.39 -15.27 1.16
C ALA A 299 -1.60 -14.98 2.45
N SER A 300 -1.91 -15.67 3.54
CA SER A 300 -1.25 -15.45 4.84
C SER A 300 0.26 -15.68 4.81
N TRP A 301 0.74 -16.54 3.92
CA TRP A 301 2.17 -16.80 3.75
C TRP A 301 2.89 -15.57 3.18
N ALA A 302 2.32 -14.93 2.15
CA ALA A 302 2.88 -13.71 1.59
C ALA A 302 2.82 -12.55 2.59
N PHE A 303 1.74 -12.43 3.36
CA PHE A 303 1.64 -11.44 4.42
C PHE A 303 2.65 -11.68 5.55
N ARG A 304 2.85 -12.93 5.97
CA ARG A 304 3.89 -13.27 6.97
C ARG A 304 5.28 -12.92 6.46
N PHE A 305 5.58 -13.25 5.19
CA PHE A 305 6.84 -12.87 4.59
C PHE A 305 7.05 -11.35 4.61
N ALA A 306 6.08 -10.59 4.09
CA ALA A 306 6.16 -9.15 4.03
C ALA A 306 6.28 -8.47 5.41
N GLY A 307 5.66 -9.07 6.44
CA GLY A 307 5.72 -8.59 7.81
C GLY A 307 6.93 -9.08 8.63
N SER A 308 7.74 -10.01 8.10
CA SER A 308 8.86 -10.60 8.87
C SER A 308 10.05 -9.67 9.04
N PRO A 309 10.50 -8.85 8.06
CA PRO A 309 11.68 -8.01 8.21
C PRO A 309 11.49 -6.97 9.34
N GLU A 310 12.53 -6.73 10.13
CA GLU A 310 12.44 -5.99 11.40
C GLU A 310 12.09 -4.50 11.23
N LEU A 311 12.57 -3.86 10.16
CA LEU A 311 12.29 -2.44 9.89
C LEU A 311 10.98 -2.19 9.14
N VAL A 312 10.18 -3.22 8.90
CA VAL A 312 8.84 -3.05 8.35
C VAL A 312 7.92 -2.46 9.43
N LEU A 313 7.46 -1.24 9.20
CA LEU A 313 6.54 -0.54 10.08
C LEU A 313 5.12 -1.10 9.97
N THR A 314 4.64 -1.23 8.72
CA THR A 314 3.31 -1.75 8.40
C THR A 314 3.27 -2.36 7.01
N VAL A 315 2.37 -3.32 6.79
CA VAL A 315 2.12 -3.98 5.51
C VAL A 315 0.73 -3.61 5.03
N LEU A 316 0.65 -2.93 3.90
CA LEU A 316 -0.61 -2.44 3.35
C LEU A 316 -1.37 -3.54 2.62
N SER A 317 -2.64 -3.67 2.92
CA SER A 317 -3.56 -4.55 2.20
C SER A 317 -4.84 -3.82 1.79
N GLY A 318 -5.21 -3.94 0.51
CA GLY A 318 -6.50 -3.48 0.01
C GLY A 318 -7.57 -4.53 0.24
N MET A 319 -8.33 -4.38 1.32
CA MET A 319 -9.31 -5.36 1.77
C MET A 319 -10.73 -4.90 1.39
N THR A 320 -11.20 -5.28 0.19
CA THR A 320 -12.52 -4.90 -0.34
C THR A 320 -13.65 -5.64 0.35
N TYR A 321 -13.39 -6.85 0.89
CA TYR A 321 -14.39 -7.74 1.49
C TYR A 321 -14.02 -8.07 2.93
N MET A 322 -15.04 -8.32 3.76
CA MET A 322 -14.88 -8.61 5.19
C MET A 322 -14.03 -9.87 5.44
N GLU A 323 -14.18 -10.90 4.63
CA GLU A 323 -13.38 -12.12 4.73
C GLU A 323 -11.88 -11.90 4.52
N HIS A 324 -11.50 -10.98 3.61
CA HIS A 324 -10.10 -10.60 3.43
C HIS A 324 -9.55 -9.89 4.68
N LEU A 325 -10.33 -8.97 5.24
CA LEU A 325 -9.97 -8.26 6.46
C LEU A 325 -9.80 -9.22 7.64
N GLN A 326 -10.73 -10.14 7.83
CA GLN A 326 -10.69 -11.13 8.89
C GLN A 326 -9.48 -12.07 8.77
N ASP A 327 -9.16 -12.55 7.57
CA ASP A 327 -8.01 -13.42 7.35
C ASP A 327 -6.68 -12.72 7.61
N ASN A 328 -6.56 -11.47 7.16
CA ASN A 328 -5.38 -10.65 7.39
C ASN A 328 -5.19 -10.29 8.86
N ILE A 329 -6.27 -9.97 9.59
CA ILE A 329 -6.22 -9.76 11.03
C ILE A 329 -5.70 -11.03 11.74
N ARG A 330 -6.23 -12.22 11.42
CA ARG A 330 -5.73 -13.47 12.00
C ARG A 330 -4.24 -13.70 11.71
N THR A 331 -3.76 -13.28 10.55
CA THR A 331 -2.36 -13.42 10.16
C THR A 331 -1.44 -12.56 11.01
N TYR A 332 -1.88 -11.36 11.40
CA TYR A 332 -1.10 -10.40 12.15
C TYR A 332 -1.44 -10.32 13.65
N SER A 333 -2.31 -11.22 14.15
CA SER A 333 -2.79 -11.20 15.55
C SER A 333 -2.56 -12.54 16.26
N PRO A 334 -1.35 -12.80 16.79
CA PRO A 334 -0.08 -12.12 16.54
C PRO A 334 0.59 -12.61 15.23
N LEU A 335 1.50 -11.81 14.69
CA LEU A 335 2.37 -12.27 13.60
C LEU A 335 3.27 -13.42 14.10
N VAL A 336 3.28 -14.50 13.35
CA VAL A 336 4.33 -15.51 13.45
C VAL A 336 5.26 -15.31 12.24
N PRO A 337 6.48 -14.76 12.44
CA PRO A 337 7.40 -14.46 11.34
C PRO A 337 7.79 -15.72 10.55
N LEU A 338 8.08 -15.53 9.26
CA LEU A 338 8.71 -16.57 8.45
C LEU A 338 10.22 -16.40 8.51
N CYS A 339 10.93 -17.51 8.73
CA CYS A 339 12.37 -17.50 8.55
C CYS A 339 12.69 -17.40 7.05
N LEU A 340 13.51 -16.44 6.65
CA LEU A 340 13.90 -16.21 5.25
C LEU A 340 14.56 -17.46 4.61
N LEU A 341 15.16 -18.35 5.42
CA LEU A 341 15.73 -19.61 4.96
C LEU A 341 14.69 -20.62 4.42
N TYR A 342 13.41 -20.50 4.85
CA TYR A 342 12.36 -21.40 4.37
C TYR A 342 11.65 -20.90 3.11
N THR A 343 11.92 -19.67 2.68
CA THR A 343 11.29 -19.05 1.50
C THR A 343 12.19 -19.14 0.27
N SER A 344 13.52 -19.22 0.42
CA SER A 344 14.45 -19.44 -0.69
C SER A 344 14.20 -20.79 -1.37
N ASP A 345 14.00 -21.86 -0.58
CA ASP A 345 13.78 -23.21 -1.14
C ASP A 345 12.47 -23.32 -1.96
N ALA A 346 11.48 -22.47 -1.70
CA ALA A 346 10.22 -22.46 -2.44
C ALA A 346 10.27 -21.60 -3.73
N ALA A 347 11.24 -20.67 -3.82
CA ALA A 347 11.44 -19.82 -4.98
C ALA A 347 12.41 -20.41 -6.01
N ASP A 348 13.34 -21.25 -5.56
CA ASP A 348 14.36 -21.87 -6.43
C ASP A 348 13.87 -23.15 -7.14
N GLU A 349 12.68 -23.66 -6.79
CA GLU A 349 12.07 -24.85 -7.39
C GLU A 349 10.90 -24.54 -8.35
N GLY A 350 10.70 -23.30 -8.78
CA GLY A 350 9.58 -22.86 -9.63
C GLY A 350 9.96 -22.56 -11.08
#